data_6b32e65d92ffef4f070a2aab0c0fbcab
#
_entry.id   6b32e65d92ffef4f070a2aab0c0fbcab
#
_cell.length_a   1.000
_cell.length_b   1.000
_cell.length_c   1.000
_cell.angle_alpha   90.00
_cell.angle_beta   90.00
_cell.angle_gamma   90.00
#
_symmetry.space_group_name_H-M   'P 1'
#
loop_
_entity.id
_entity.type
_entity.pdbx_description
1 polymer ?
#
loop_
_entity_poly.entity_id
_entity_poly.type
_entity_poly.pdbx_seq_one_letter_code
_entity_poly.pdbx_strand_id
1 'polypeptide(L)'
;DSHTEKVFPNRKKVLVTCGTQLAWAKDNLIFQAKQLAKAHPDFHFFVTRGVGGEPFQSENLMENLSVVSYLPYKEYIPQMDYVIHHGGAGIFYQCIIYGKPALILPHDYDQFDYAVRGVEAGVALTANKEDTRAIGLAFEKLIAKEDWSELEILRQAAQSYHPTEILESEIHRLLADKEKE
;
A
#
# COMPACT_ATOMS: atom_id res chain seq x y z
N ASP A 1 -16.84 -13.41 -1.80
CA ASP A 1 -16.90 -13.00 -3.22
C ASP A 1 -16.23 -11.64 -3.34
N SER A 2 -15.00 -11.60 -3.85
CA SER A 2 -14.27 -10.34 -3.95
C SER A 2 -14.92 -9.46 -5.02
N HIS A 3 -15.32 -8.25 -4.64
CA HIS A 3 -15.85 -7.25 -5.57
C HIS A 3 -14.87 -6.90 -6.70
N THR A 4 -13.58 -7.25 -6.56
CA THR A 4 -12.51 -6.99 -7.52
C THR A 4 -12.46 -8.02 -8.65
N GLU A 5 -12.89 -9.29 -8.44
CA GLU A 5 -12.80 -10.34 -9.47
C GLU A 5 -13.89 -10.26 -10.53
N LYS A 6 -15.06 -9.73 -10.20
CA LYS A 6 -16.21 -9.71 -11.12
C LYS A 6 -16.14 -8.63 -12.19
N VAL A 7 -15.28 -7.62 -12.04
CA VAL A 7 -15.38 -6.43 -12.88
C VAL A 7 -14.30 -6.36 -13.97
N PHE A 8 -13.09 -6.89 -13.77
CA PHE A 8 -12.00 -6.72 -14.75
C PHE A 8 -10.99 -7.90 -14.73
N PRO A 9 -11.32 -9.06 -15.30
CA PRO A 9 -10.50 -10.26 -15.19
C PRO A 9 -9.12 -10.19 -15.85
N ASN A 10 -8.89 -9.21 -16.75
CA ASN A 10 -7.70 -9.15 -17.59
C ASN A 10 -6.80 -7.93 -17.34
N ARG A 11 -7.10 -7.08 -16.37
CA ARG A 11 -6.28 -5.89 -16.06
C ARG A 11 -5.47 -6.09 -14.79
N LYS A 12 -4.22 -5.61 -14.80
CA LYS A 12 -3.42 -5.52 -13.58
C LYS A 12 -4.08 -4.55 -12.61
N LYS A 13 -4.07 -4.87 -11.31
CA LYS A 13 -4.79 -4.15 -10.26
C LYS A 13 -3.84 -3.28 -9.45
N VAL A 14 -4.21 -2.01 -9.27
CA VAL A 14 -3.44 -1.04 -8.50
C VAL A 14 -4.33 -0.48 -7.38
N LEU A 15 -3.95 -0.70 -6.13
CA LEU A 15 -4.56 -0.01 -5.00
C LEU A 15 -3.95 1.38 -4.86
N VAL A 16 -4.79 2.41 -4.70
CA VAL A 16 -4.36 3.80 -4.46
C VAL A 16 -5.00 4.29 -3.16
N THR A 17 -4.18 4.67 -2.17
CA THR A 17 -4.71 5.04 -0.84
C THR A 17 -3.86 6.07 -0.11
N CYS A 18 -4.51 6.98 0.61
CA CYS A 18 -3.90 7.87 1.60
C CYS A 18 -4.30 7.52 3.05
N GLY A 19 -4.76 6.28 3.28
CA GLY A 19 -5.21 5.84 4.59
C GLY A 19 -6.53 6.47 5.04
N THR A 20 -6.76 6.49 6.33
CA THR A 20 -8.02 6.98 6.93
C THR A 20 -7.93 8.42 7.45
N GLN A 21 -6.73 8.90 7.75
CA GLN A 21 -6.53 10.18 8.46
C GLN A 21 -6.37 11.40 7.54
N LEU A 22 -5.85 11.22 6.31
CA LEU A 22 -5.55 12.33 5.41
C LEU A 22 -6.76 12.68 4.52
N ALA A 23 -7.85 13.15 5.13
CA ALA A 23 -9.07 13.50 4.39
C ALA A 23 -8.84 14.55 3.30
N TRP A 24 -7.96 15.53 3.58
CA TRP A 24 -7.59 16.62 2.66
C TRP A 24 -6.76 16.18 1.46
N ALA A 25 -6.07 15.03 1.54
CA ALA A 25 -5.23 14.52 0.46
C ALA A 25 -6.00 13.73 -0.59
N LYS A 26 -7.27 13.37 -0.31
CA LYS A 26 -8.04 12.41 -1.13
C LYS A 26 -8.35 12.93 -2.52
N ASP A 27 -8.67 14.21 -2.65
CA ASP A 27 -9.01 14.80 -3.96
C ASP A 27 -7.79 14.85 -4.88
N ASN A 28 -6.61 15.21 -4.36
CA ASN A 28 -5.37 15.14 -5.13
C ASN A 28 -5.04 13.69 -5.52
N LEU A 29 -5.20 12.74 -4.61
CA LEU A 29 -4.95 11.33 -4.90
C LEU A 29 -5.85 10.80 -6.02
N ILE A 30 -7.15 11.14 -5.99
CA ILE A 30 -8.10 10.79 -7.05
C ILE A 30 -7.69 11.46 -8.38
N PHE A 31 -7.25 12.72 -8.34
CA PHE A 31 -6.75 13.42 -9.53
C PHE A 31 -5.54 12.69 -10.13
N GLN A 32 -4.53 12.34 -9.33
CA GLN A 32 -3.34 11.62 -9.78
C GLN A 32 -3.72 10.23 -10.34
N ALA A 33 -4.62 9.51 -9.67
CA ALA A 33 -5.11 8.22 -10.14
C ALA A 33 -5.81 8.34 -11.50
N LYS A 34 -6.57 9.42 -11.75
CA LYS A 34 -7.18 9.69 -13.07
C LYS A 34 -6.13 9.90 -14.16
N GLN A 35 -5.00 10.57 -13.86
CA GLN A 35 -3.94 10.77 -14.84
C GLN A 35 -3.26 9.44 -15.18
N LEU A 36 -2.97 8.62 -14.16
CA LEU A 36 -2.39 7.29 -14.35
C LEU A 36 -3.35 6.37 -15.12
N ALA A 37 -4.64 6.37 -14.80
CA ALA A 37 -5.63 5.54 -15.48
C ALA A 37 -5.76 5.89 -16.97
N LYS A 38 -5.67 7.17 -17.33
CA LYS A 38 -5.64 7.60 -18.74
C LYS A 38 -4.41 7.10 -19.49
N ALA A 39 -3.24 7.11 -18.83
CA ALA A 39 -1.98 6.72 -19.45
C ALA A 39 -1.81 5.19 -19.53
N HIS A 40 -2.48 4.43 -18.65
CA HIS A 40 -2.29 2.99 -18.49
C HIS A 40 -3.63 2.22 -18.58
N PRO A 41 -4.20 2.02 -19.77
CA PRO A 41 -5.49 1.36 -19.95
C PRO A 41 -5.49 -0.13 -19.57
N ASP A 42 -4.31 -0.76 -19.53
CA ASP A 42 -4.13 -2.17 -19.14
C ASP A 42 -4.16 -2.39 -17.61
N PHE A 43 -4.29 -1.30 -16.84
CA PHE A 43 -4.40 -1.34 -15.39
C PHE A 43 -5.78 -0.92 -14.93
N HIS A 44 -6.24 -1.47 -13.82
CA HIS A 44 -7.41 -0.97 -13.10
C HIS A 44 -6.99 -0.38 -11.75
N PHE A 45 -7.34 0.87 -11.51
CA PHE A 45 -7.01 1.61 -10.30
C PHE A 45 -8.19 1.59 -9.33
N PHE A 46 -7.95 1.14 -8.11
CA PHE A 46 -8.90 1.17 -7.00
C PHE A 46 -8.47 2.23 -6.01
N VAL A 47 -9.18 3.36 -5.97
CA VAL A 47 -8.90 4.44 -5.00
C VAL A 47 -9.79 4.26 -3.80
N THR A 48 -9.24 4.11 -2.60
CA THR A 48 -10.05 4.06 -1.38
C THR A 48 -10.14 5.41 -0.69
N ARG A 49 -11.36 5.78 -0.28
CA ARG A 49 -11.61 6.98 0.54
C ARG A 49 -11.21 6.78 1.99
N GLY A 50 -10.99 5.55 2.45
CA GLY A 50 -10.59 5.22 3.83
C GLY A 50 -11.66 5.58 4.87
N VAL A 51 -12.92 5.63 4.48
CA VAL A 51 -14.04 5.88 5.39
C VAL A 51 -14.59 4.52 5.83
N GLY A 52 -14.23 4.10 7.04
CA GLY A 52 -14.75 2.87 7.65
C GLY A 52 -16.11 3.08 8.32
N GLY A 53 -16.86 1.98 8.49
CA GLY A 53 -18.15 1.98 9.18
C GLY A 53 -19.37 2.38 8.33
N GLU A 54 -19.18 2.84 7.13
CA GLU A 54 -20.22 3.08 6.13
C GLU A 54 -20.52 1.80 5.34
N PRO A 55 -21.73 1.63 4.79
CA PRO A 55 -21.96 0.56 3.82
C PRO A 55 -20.98 0.75 2.65
N PHE A 56 -20.46 -0.37 2.15
CA PHE A 56 -19.53 -0.35 1.02
C PHE A 56 -20.14 0.41 -0.16
N GLN A 57 -19.47 1.46 -0.59
CA GLN A 57 -19.84 2.27 -1.75
C GLN A 57 -18.73 2.17 -2.78
N SER A 58 -19.11 2.01 -4.04
CA SER A 58 -18.21 2.00 -5.18
C SER A 58 -18.77 2.85 -6.29
N GLU A 59 -17.93 3.69 -6.87
CA GLU A 59 -18.23 4.56 -7.99
C GLU A 59 -17.18 4.38 -9.08
N ASN A 60 -17.57 4.07 -10.29
CA ASN A 60 -16.68 4.02 -11.44
C ASN A 60 -16.54 5.42 -12.05
N LEU A 61 -15.39 6.05 -11.84
CA LEU A 61 -15.09 7.36 -12.43
C LEU A 61 -14.61 7.26 -13.88
N MET A 62 -14.00 6.13 -14.25
CA MET A 62 -13.55 5.78 -15.59
C MET A 62 -13.72 4.28 -15.79
N GLU A 63 -13.59 3.81 -17.03
CA GLU A 63 -13.64 2.37 -17.34
C GLU A 63 -12.64 1.54 -16.53
N ASN A 64 -11.49 2.14 -16.19
CA ASN A 64 -10.40 1.50 -15.45
C ASN A 64 -10.05 2.22 -14.13
N LEU A 65 -11.00 2.97 -13.55
CA LEU A 65 -10.82 3.65 -12.27
C LEU A 65 -12.09 3.57 -11.44
N SER A 66 -12.01 2.91 -10.31
CA SER A 66 -13.08 2.83 -9.31
C SER A 66 -12.67 3.55 -8.03
N VAL A 67 -13.57 4.33 -7.44
CA VAL A 67 -13.42 4.90 -6.10
C VAL A 67 -14.31 4.12 -5.16
N VAL A 68 -13.75 3.65 -4.06
CA VAL A 68 -14.45 2.84 -3.06
C VAL A 68 -14.38 3.48 -1.67
N SER A 69 -15.37 3.25 -0.82
CA SER A 69 -15.42 3.85 0.52
C SER A 69 -14.29 3.33 1.41
N TYR A 70 -14.12 2.03 1.48
CA TYR A 70 -13.13 1.36 2.32
C TYR A 70 -12.75 0.00 1.73
N LEU A 71 -11.48 -0.39 1.89
CA LEU A 71 -10.97 -1.73 1.58
C LEU A 71 -10.17 -2.25 2.77
N PRO A 72 -10.55 -3.38 3.37
CA PRO A 72 -9.73 -4.08 4.35
C PRO A 72 -8.40 -4.54 3.71
N TYR A 73 -7.29 -3.96 4.12
CA TYR A 73 -5.98 -4.19 3.49
C TYR A 73 -5.57 -5.66 3.49
N LYS A 74 -5.86 -6.40 4.58
CA LYS A 74 -5.53 -7.82 4.68
C LYS A 74 -6.20 -8.69 3.61
N GLU A 75 -7.38 -8.29 3.14
CA GLU A 75 -8.15 -9.03 2.14
C GLU A 75 -7.81 -8.60 0.71
N TYR A 76 -7.57 -7.30 0.51
CA TYR A 76 -7.45 -6.73 -0.84
C TYR A 76 -6.02 -6.55 -1.31
N ILE A 77 -5.05 -6.20 -0.45
CA ILE A 77 -3.64 -6.06 -0.87
C ILE A 77 -3.10 -7.35 -1.50
N PRO A 78 -3.37 -8.57 -1.00
CA PRO A 78 -2.95 -9.80 -1.66
C PRO A 78 -3.39 -9.92 -3.12
N GLN A 79 -4.52 -9.31 -3.49
CA GLN A 79 -5.12 -9.36 -4.82
C GLN A 79 -4.60 -8.26 -5.77
N MET A 80 -3.81 -7.31 -5.27
CA MET A 80 -3.24 -6.22 -6.06
C MET A 80 -1.91 -6.65 -6.68
N ASP A 81 -1.59 -6.07 -7.84
CA ASP A 81 -0.27 -6.20 -8.45
C ASP A 81 0.68 -5.11 -7.90
N TYR A 82 0.15 -3.90 -7.68
CA TYR A 82 0.91 -2.75 -7.19
C TYR A 82 0.09 -1.95 -6.18
N VAL A 83 0.79 -1.19 -5.33
CA VAL A 83 0.16 -0.29 -4.36
C VAL A 83 0.77 1.11 -4.47
N ILE A 84 -0.08 2.13 -4.57
CA ILE A 84 0.31 3.54 -4.46
C ILE A 84 -0.25 4.06 -3.13
N HIS A 85 0.64 4.54 -2.24
CA HIS A 85 0.20 4.96 -0.91
C HIS A 85 1.00 6.14 -0.36
N HIS A 86 0.48 6.74 0.73
CA HIS A 86 1.05 7.92 1.37
C HIS A 86 2.30 7.67 2.22
N GLY A 87 2.67 6.42 2.50
CA GLY A 87 3.85 6.10 3.33
C GLY A 87 3.53 5.89 4.82
N GLY A 88 2.27 5.78 5.24
CA GLY A 88 1.95 5.42 6.63
C GLY A 88 2.46 4.02 6.97
N ALA A 89 2.90 3.82 8.23
CA ALA A 89 3.49 2.56 8.70
C ALA A 89 2.62 1.32 8.39
N GLY A 90 1.32 1.41 8.67
CA GLY A 90 0.39 0.28 8.51
C GLY A 90 0.34 -0.25 7.08
N ILE A 91 0.17 0.62 6.08
CA ILE A 91 0.12 0.22 4.67
C ILE A 91 1.51 -0.19 4.15
N PHE A 92 2.57 0.47 4.59
CA PHE A 92 3.94 0.14 4.21
C PHE A 92 4.30 -1.30 4.60
N TYR A 93 4.05 -1.68 5.86
CA TYR A 93 4.28 -3.05 6.32
C TYR A 93 3.36 -4.07 5.65
N GLN A 94 2.12 -3.73 5.33
CA GLN A 94 1.25 -4.63 4.58
C GLN A 94 1.79 -4.90 3.16
N CYS A 95 2.36 -3.88 2.48
CA CYS A 95 3.02 -4.09 1.19
C CYS A 95 4.19 -5.07 1.31
N ILE A 96 5.02 -4.96 2.36
CA ILE A 96 6.13 -5.90 2.60
C ILE A 96 5.60 -7.32 2.88
N ILE A 97 4.66 -7.47 3.82
CA ILE A 97 4.11 -8.77 4.25
C ILE A 97 3.51 -9.54 3.06
N TYR A 98 2.87 -8.84 2.13
CA TYR A 98 2.25 -9.45 0.95
C TYR A 98 3.12 -9.39 -0.31
N GLY A 99 4.37 -8.89 -0.22
CA GLY A 99 5.30 -8.81 -1.36
C GLY A 99 4.76 -7.94 -2.50
N LYS A 100 4.15 -6.78 -2.17
CA LYS A 100 3.56 -5.90 -3.18
C LYS A 100 4.47 -4.71 -3.44
N PRO A 101 4.98 -4.56 -4.68
CA PRO A 101 5.74 -3.39 -5.08
C PRO A 101 4.94 -2.11 -4.88
N ALA A 102 5.57 -1.09 -4.30
CA ALA A 102 4.86 0.13 -3.93
C ALA A 102 5.49 1.41 -4.51
N LEU A 103 4.62 2.37 -4.87
CA LEU A 103 4.98 3.76 -5.09
C LEU A 103 4.49 4.60 -3.91
N ILE A 104 5.41 5.23 -3.19
CA ILE A 104 5.12 6.04 -2.02
C ILE A 104 5.04 7.52 -2.41
N LEU A 105 3.92 8.16 -2.10
CA LEU A 105 3.66 9.58 -2.27
C LEU A 105 3.52 10.22 -0.89
N PRO A 106 4.62 10.57 -0.19
CA PRO A 106 4.56 11.03 1.18
C PRO A 106 3.87 12.39 1.29
N HIS A 107 3.06 12.56 2.33
CA HIS A 107 2.25 13.75 2.55
C HIS A 107 2.72 14.53 3.77
N ASP A 108 3.04 13.83 4.87
CA ASP A 108 3.30 14.45 6.16
C ASP A 108 4.12 13.55 7.10
N TYR A 109 4.74 14.10 8.13
CA TYR A 109 5.40 13.44 9.26
C TYR A 109 6.40 12.33 8.88
N ASP A 110 6.24 11.18 9.51
CA ASP A 110 7.07 9.97 9.35
C ASP A 110 6.98 9.32 7.96
N GLN A 111 6.02 9.74 7.14
CA GLN A 111 5.81 9.19 5.81
C GLN A 111 7.02 9.42 4.88
N PHE A 112 7.70 10.54 5.06
CA PHE A 112 8.94 10.82 4.32
C PHE A 112 10.06 9.85 4.71
N ASP A 113 10.17 9.51 5.99
CA ASP A 113 11.15 8.53 6.48
C ASP A 113 10.87 7.12 5.93
N TYR A 114 9.61 6.69 5.95
CA TYR A 114 9.22 5.42 5.32
C TYR A 114 9.46 5.40 3.82
N ALA A 115 9.26 6.50 3.11
CA ALA A 115 9.55 6.60 1.69
C ALA A 115 11.05 6.43 1.42
N VAL A 116 11.92 7.13 2.16
CA VAL A 116 13.38 7.01 2.04
C VAL A 116 13.83 5.58 2.35
N ARG A 117 13.43 5.02 3.48
CA ARG A 117 13.77 3.64 3.88
C ARG A 117 13.30 2.61 2.88
N GLY A 118 12.09 2.77 2.32
CA GLY A 118 11.55 1.86 1.31
C GLY A 118 12.35 1.87 0.01
N VAL A 119 12.84 3.04 -0.40
CA VAL A 119 13.71 3.19 -1.58
C VAL A 119 15.10 2.62 -1.31
N GLU A 120 15.71 2.95 -0.17
CA GLU A 120 17.04 2.44 0.21
C GLU A 120 17.04 0.91 0.36
N ALA A 121 15.97 0.34 0.90
CA ALA A 121 15.79 -1.10 1.00
C ALA A 121 15.42 -1.79 -0.35
N GLY A 122 15.23 -1.04 -1.43
CA GLY A 122 14.89 -1.60 -2.74
C GLY A 122 13.46 -2.11 -2.89
N VAL A 123 12.58 -1.83 -1.91
CA VAL A 123 11.20 -2.39 -1.83
C VAL A 123 10.10 -1.44 -2.29
N ALA A 124 10.45 -0.18 -2.55
CA ALA A 124 9.50 0.82 -3.04
C ALA A 124 10.18 1.85 -3.95
N LEU A 125 9.37 2.61 -4.67
CA LEU A 125 9.76 3.86 -5.31
C LEU A 125 9.03 5.03 -4.64
N THR A 126 9.49 6.26 -4.89
CA THR A 126 8.85 7.48 -4.36
C THR A 126 8.77 8.57 -5.41
N ALA A 127 7.78 9.45 -5.27
CA ALA A 127 7.63 10.66 -6.06
C ALA A 127 6.97 11.78 -5.23
N ASN A 128 7.15 13.02 -5.67
CA ASN A 128 6.42 14.15 -5.08
C ASN A 128 4.94 14.06 -5.47
N LYS A 129 4.06 14.05 -4.47
CA LYS A 129 2.59 13.93 -4.63
C LYS A 129 1.94 15.04 -5.47
N GLU A 130 2.61 16.20 -5.59
CA GLU A 130 2.13 17.35 -6.38
C GLU A 130 2.64 17.33 -7.83
N ASP A 131 3.62 16.49 -8.15
CA ASP A 131 4.21 16.41 -9.49
C ASP A 131 3.65 15.22 -10.27
N THR A 132 2.61 15.48 -11.04
CA THR A 132 1.96 14.48 -11.89
C THR A 132 2.93 13.78 -12.85
N ARG A 133 3.90 14.52 -13.40
CA ARG A 133 4.89 13.96 -14.31
C ARG A 133 5.85 13.03 -13.58
N ALA A 134 6.34 13.44 -12.42
CA ALA A 134 7.20 12.60 -11.58
C ALA A 134 6.48 11.32 -11.14
N ILE A 135 5.19 11.41 -10.77
CA ILE A 135 4.35 10.25 -10.43
C ILE A 135 4.23 9.29 -11.62
N GLY A 136 3.93 9.81 -12.81
CA GLY A 136 3.86 8.99 -14.04
C GLY A 136 5.16 8.25 -14.32
N LEU A 137 6.30 8.95 -14.32
CA LEU A 137 7.62 8.37 -14.53
C LEU A 137 8.00 7.34 -13.45
N ALA A 138 7.63 7.60 -12.19
CA ALA A 138 7.88 6.65 -11.11
C ALA A 138 6.99 5.39 -11.24
N PHE A 139 5.75 5.54 -11.68
CA PHE A 139 4.86 4.40 -11.95
C PHE A 139 5.37 3.56 -13.13
N GLU A 140 5.82 4.18 -14.22
CA GLU A 140 6.46 3.48 -15.34
C GLU A 140 7.68 2.67 -14.89
N LYS A 141 8.55 3.26 -14.03
CA LYS A 141 9.69 2.54 -13.44
C LYS A 141 9.23 1.39 -12.54
N LEU A 142 8.17 1.59 -11.77
CA LEU A 142 7.61 0.55 -10.88
C LEU A 142 7.16 -0.68 -11.68
N ILE A 143 6.41 -0.47 -12.75
CA ILE A 143 5.86 -1.56 -13.57
C ILE A 143 6.90 -2.22 -14.48
N ALA A 144 7.98 -1.51 -14.81
CA ALA A 144 9.09 -2.01 -15.61
C ALA A 144 10.16 -2.74 -14.78
N LYS A 145 10.19 -2.55 -13.45
CA LYS A 145 11.14 -3.24 -12.58
C LYS A 145 10.73 -4.69 -12.39
N GLU A 146 11.56 -5.62 -12.89
CA GLU A 146 11.32 -7.06 -12.80
C GLU A 146 11.91 -7.68 -11.54
N ASP A 147 13.05 -7.16 -11.08
CA ASP A 147 13.75 -7.69 -9.91
C ASP A 147 13.26 -7.00 -8.61
N TRP A 148 12.56 -7.77 -7.81
CA TRP A 148 12.07 -7.42 -6.47
C TRP A 148 12.61 -8.38 -5.40
N SER A 149 13.84 -8.88 -5.58
CA SER A 149 14.47 -9.84 -4.65
C SER A 149 14.56 -9.31 -3.21
N GLU A 150 14.86 -8.02 -3.03
CA GLU A 150 14.90 -7.40 -1.69
C GLU A 150 13.52 -7.40 -1.03
N LEU A 151 12.46 -7.13 -1.79
CA LEU A 151 11.09 -7.19 -1.28
C LEU A 151 10.71 -8.62 -0.88
N GLU A 152 11.13 -9.62 -1.65
CA GLU A 152 10.89 -11.02 -1.31
C GLU A 152 11.64 -11.45 -0.06
N ILE A 153 12.89 -11.02 0.11
CA ILE A 153 13.68 -11.27 1.34
C ILE A 153 12.98 -10.67 2.56
N LEU A 154 12.54 -9.41 2.48
CA LEU A 154 11.82 -8.77 3.58
C LEU A 154 10.44 -9.41 3.83
N ARG A 155 9.75 -9.85 2.79
CA ARG A 155 8.49 -10.59 2.91
C ARG A 155 8.67 -11.85 3.73
N GLN A 156 9.69 -12.66 3.40
CA GLN A 156 9.99 -13.90 4.12
C GLN A 156 10.37 -13.62 5.58
N ALA A 157 11.20 -12.61 5.83
CA ALA A 157 11.56 -12.18 7.17
C ALA A 157 10.33 -11.73 7.98
N ALA A 158 9.44 -10.94 7.38
CA ALA A 158 8.21 -10.49 8.04
C ALA A 158 7.24 -11.64 8.35
N GLN A 159 7.15 -12.64 7.46
CA GLN A 159 6.32 -13.82 7.67
C GLN A 159 6.86 -14.79 8.73
N SER A 160 8.18 -14.83 8.90
CA SER A 160 8.84 -15.63 9.94
C SER A 160 8.85 -14.95 11.32
N TYR A 161 8.47 -13.69 11.42
CA TYR A 161 8.44 -12.94 12.66
C TYR A 161 7.13 -13.19 13.42
N HIS A 162 7.24 -13.80 14.61
CA HIS A 162 6.13 -14.16 15.49
C HIS A 162 6.08 -13.24 16.72
N PRO A 163 5.54 -12.01 16.61
CA PRO A 163 5.61 -11.01 17.68
C PRO A 163 4.94 -11.46 18.98
N THR A 164 3.89 -12.26 18.90
CA THR A 164 3.19 -12.77 20.10
C THR A 164 4.08 -13.72 20.91
N GLU A 165 4.74 -14.66 20.25
CA GLU A 165 5.63 -15.62 20.90
C GLU A 165 6.85 -14.92 21.53
N ILE A 166 7.41 -13.92 20.83
CA ILE A 166 8.52 -13.12 21.33
C ILE A 166 8.09 -12.34 22.58
N LEU A 167 6.91 -11.70 22.54
CA LEU A 167 6.38 -10.93 23.66
C LEU A 167 6.09 -11.84 24.89
N GLU A 168 5.47 -12.99 24.68
CA GLU A 168 5.21 -13.97 25.74
C GLU A 168 6.51 -14.46 26.39
N SER A 169 7.51 -14.81 25.58
CA SER A 169 8.83 -15.23 26.07
C SER A 169 9.50 -14.14 26.91
N GLU A 170 9.44 -12.89 26.46
CA GLU A 170 10.05 -11.77 27.17
C GLU A 170 9.32 -11.44 28.48
N ILE A 171 7.98 -11.53 28.49
CA ILE A 171 7.19 -11.38 29.73
C ILE A 171 7.57 -12.46 30.74
N HIS A 172 7.66 -13.72 30.33
CA HIS A 172 8.06 -14.81 31.22
C HIS A 172 9.46 -14.59 31.79
N ARG A 173 10.41 -14.14 30.95
CA ARG A 173 11.76 -13.80 31.38
C ARG A 173 11.76 -12.72 32.49
N LEU A 174 11.04 -11.62 32.27
CA LEU A 174 10.95 -10.51 33.22
C LEU A 174 10.28 -10.91 34.54
N LEU A 175 9.28 -11.77 34.50
CA LEU A 175 8.62 -12.28 35.71
C LEU A 175 9.55 -13.20 36.53
N ALA A 176 10.26 -14.09 35.85
CA ALA A 176 11.23 -15.00 36.52
C ALA A 176 12.40 -14.24 37.14
N ASP A 177 12.84 -13.12 36.62
CA ASP A 177 13.89 -12.30 37.19
C ASP A 177 13.42 -11.57 38.47
N LYS A 178 12.14 -11.19 38.57
CA LYS A 178 11.54 -10.59 39.77
C LYS A 178 11.39 -11.56 40.96
N GLU A 179 11.28 -12.86 40.70
CA GLU A 179 11.18 -13.87 41.76
C GLU A 179 12.57 -14.22 42.41
N LYS A 180 13.66 -13.65 41.86
CA LYS A 180 15.03 -13.86 42.36
C LYS A 180 15.57 -12.72 43.24
N GLU A 181 14.84 -11.60 43.30
CA GLU A 181 15.09 -10.45 44.18
C GLU A 181 14.34 -10.58 45.52
#